data_87e7fb6ed5a620c836284bb37da45283
#
_entry.id   87e7fb6ed5a620c836284bb37da45283
#
_cell.length_a   1.000
_cell.length_b   1.000
_cell.length_c   1.000
_cell.angle_alpha   90.00
_cell.angle_beta   90.00
_cell.angle_gamma   90.00
#
_symmetry.space_group_name_H-M   'P 1'
#
loop_
_entity.id
_entity.type
_entity.pdbx_description
1 polymer ?
#
loop_
_entity_poly.entity_id
_entity_poly.type
_entity_poly.pdbx_seq_one_letter_code
_entity_poly.pdbx_strand_id
1 'polypeptide(L)'
;MDNDPQSLNNSPGWERQALEKLAFAALDEQKKTRRWGIFFKLLGFAYLLVVLFAVVDWGAGVEHQERHTAMVTLQGVIEAKGEANAEKLIAALQGAFEEKNSAGVILRINSPGGSPVQAGMVNDEIRRLRTKYPEKPLYAVVEDLCASGGYYVAAAADKIYVNKGSIVGSIGVLMDGFGFTGVMDKVGVERRLLTAGENKGFLDPFSPPAAKHKAHAQLLLDDIHRQFIDVVKTGRGNRLKETPDTFSGLMWTGVQSVEMGLADDFGSVDSVARDVIKAEKVLDYSVKDNIAERFAKRLGAGAVNGFWNGFSETMMGSRLR
;
A
#
# COMPACT_ATOMS: atom_id res chain seq x y z
N MET A 1 84.64 -16.58 31.16
CA MET A 1 84.46 -15.53 30.14
C MET A 1 83.09 -14.94 30.35
N ASP A 2 83.03 -13.89 31.18
CA ASP A 2 81.80 -13.21 31.57
C ASP A 2 81.35 -12.26 30.46
N ASN A 3 80.19 -12.50 29.93
CA ASN A 3 79.49 -11.56 29.10
C ASN A 3 78.53 -10.74 29.99
N ASP A 4 79.02 -9.57 30.41
CA ASP A 4 78.24 -8.60 31.18
C ASP A 4 77.29 -7.83 30.22
N PRO A 5 75.97 -7.89 30.42
CA PRO A 5 74.98 -7.18 29.58
C PRO A 5 74.86 -5.66 29.93
N GLN A 6 75.64 -5.15 30.85
CA GLN A 6 75.44 -3.75 31.35
C GLN A 6 76.25 -2.67 30.62
N SER A 7 77.03 -2.96 29.56
CA SER A 7 77.92 -1.98 28.93
C SER A 7 77.31 -1.11 27.79
N LEU A 8 76.00 -1.23 27.55
CA LEU A 8 75.35 -0.53 26.42
C LEU A 8 74.64 0.81 26.80
N ASN A 9 74.72 1.24 28.06
CA ASN A 9 73.84 2.35 28.52
C ASN A 9 74.57 3.62 28.97
N ASN A 10 75.84 3.84 28.63
CA ASN A 10 76.66 4.99 29.15
C ASN A 10 77.26 5.91 28.04
N SER A 11 76.57 6.10 26.90
CA SER A 11 76.93 7.23 26.03
C SER A 11 76.20 8.51 26.48
N PRO A 12 76.92 9.63 26.75
CA PRO A 12 76.24 10.87 27.15
C PRO A 12 75.25 11.32 26.05
N GLY A 13 73.97 11.25 26.34
CA GLY A 13 72.88 11.65 25.38
C GLY A 13 71.87 10.61 24.99
N TRP A 14 72.00 9.35 25.44
CA TRP A 14 71.03 8.31 25.08
C TRP A 14 69.60 8.60 25.59
N GLU A 15 69.46 9.22 26.75
CA GLU A 15 68.18 9.62 27.33
C GLU A 15 67.51 10.68 26.45
N ARG A 16 68.28 11.62 25.93
CA ARG A 16 67.79 12.67 25.04
C ARG A 16 67.32 12.08 23.69
N GLN A 17 68.05 11.12 23.14
CA GLN A 17 67.68 10.43 21.90
C GLN A 17 66.47 9.52 22.11
N ALA A 18 66.30 8.87 23.27
CA ALA A 18 65.12 8.08 23.59
C ALA A 18 63.86 8.96 23.73
N LEU A 19 64.00 10.11 24.42
CA LEU A 19 62.92 11.09 24.54
C LEU A 19 62.53 11.70 23.18
N GLU A 20 63.50 12.03 22.32
CA GLU A 20 63.23 12.49 20.98
C GLU A 20 62.48 11.44 20.13
N LYS A 21 62.93 10.18 20.17
CA LYS A 21 62.24 9.10 19.45
C LYS A 21 60.81 8.89 19.95
N LEU A 22 60.57 8.94 21.25
CA LEU A 22 59.23 8.82 21.84
C LEU A 22 58.35 10.02 21.47
N ALA A 23 58.92 11.26 21.49
CA ALA A 23 58.18 12.44 21.09
C ALA A 23 57.80 12.43 19.59
N PHE A 24 58.73 11.99 18.71
CA PHE A 24 58.43 11.87 17.29
C PHE A 24 57.41 10.75 17.01
N ALA A 25 57.52 9.60 17.72
CA ALA A 25 56.55 8.50 17.59
C ALA A 25 55.14 8.95 18.03
N ALA A 26 55.02 9.69 19.15
CA ALA A 26 53.75 10.23 19.61
C ALA A 26 53.17 11.27 18.64
N LEU A 27 53.98 12.13 18.05
CA LEU A 27 53.55 13.09 17.04
C LEU A 27 53.09 12.41 15.74
N ASP A 28 53.75 11.35 15.32
CA ASP A 28 53.35 10.58 14.13
C ASP A 28 52.07 9.82 14.35
N GLU A 29 51.87 9.29 15.55
CA GLU A 29 50.63 8.64 15.93
C GLU A 29 49.44 9.61 15.99
N GLN A 30 49.66 10.81 16.56
CA GLN A 30 48.67 11.90 16.53
C GLN A 30 48.34 12.33 15.10
N LYS A 31 49.32 12.46 14.20
CA LYS A 31 49.09 12.79 12.78
C LYS A 31 48.28 11.69 12.08
N LYS A 32 48.59 10.42 12.32
CA LYS A 32 47.85 9.28 11.78
C LYS A 32 46.41 9.27 12.28
N THR A 33 46.18 9.40 13.57
CA THR A 33 44.86 9.45 14.20
C THR A 33 44.02 10.61 13.66
N ARG A 34 44.63 11.80 13.50
CA ARG A 34 43.95 12.97 12.90
C ARG A 34 43.59 12.73 11.43
N ARG A 35 44.45 12.11 10.62
CA ARG A 35 44.20 11.78 9.21
C ARG A 35 43.04 10.75 9.10
N TRP A 36 43.06 9.71 9.90
CA TRP A 36 41.97 8.72 9.95
C TRP A 36 40.67 9.36 10.45
N GLY A 37 40.71 10.23 11.45
CA GLY A 37 39.54 10.98 11.91
C GLY A 37 38.91 11.88 10.82
N ILE A 38 39.72 12.55 10.02
CA ILE A 38 39.28 13.37 8.88
C ILE A 38 38.68 12.44 7.80
N PHE A 39 39.34 11.32 7.48
CA PHE A 39 38.87 10.35 6.48
C PHE A 39 37.49 9.80 6.85
N PHE A 40 37.30 9.35 8.09
CA PHE A 40 35.98 8.81 8.50
C PHE A 40 34.90 9.90 8.56
N LYS A 41 35.22 11.13 8.90
CA LYS A 41 34.28 12.27 8.84
C LYS A 41 33.86 12.56 7.40
N LEU A 42 34.78 12.54 6.45
CA LEU A 42 34.50 12.73 5.02
C LEU A 42 33.70 11.55 4.46
N LEU A 43 34.03 10.33 4.83
CA LEU A 43 33.31 9.13 4.44
C LEU A 43 31.86 9.15 4.98
N GLY A 44 31.68 9.55 6.25
CA GLY A 44 30.36 9.72 6.86
C GLY A 44 29.54 10.82 6.18
N PHE A 45 30.18 11.94 5.82
CA PHE A 45 29.51 13.00 5.08
C PHE A 45 29.14 12.58 3.65
N ALA A 46 30.04 11.88 2.95
CA ALA A 46 29.75 11.31 1.63
C ALA A 46 28.61 10.29 1.69
N TYR A 47 28.57 9.43 2.72
CA TYR A 47 27.47 8.49 2.95
C TYR A 47 26.15 9.23 3.19
N LEU A 48 26.14 10.27 4.03
CA LEU A 48 24.97 11.12 4.26
C LEU A 48 24.48 11.80 2.98
N LEU A 49 25.40 12.28 2.13
CA LEU A 49 25.05 12.84 0.83
C LEU A 49 24.43 11.79 -0.09
N VAL A 50 24.99 10.59 -0.16
CA VAL A 50 24.42 9.48 -0.97
C VAL A 50 23.01 9.12 -0.46
N VAL A 51 22.82 9.04 0.86
CA VAL A 51 21.50 8.80 1.46
C VAL A 51 20.54 9.95 1.15
N LEU A 52 21.00 11.21 1.26
CA LEU A 52 20.21 12.38 0.92
C LEU A 52 19.79 12.35 -0.56
N PHE A 53 20.73 12.07 -1.48
CA PHE A 53 20.43 11.92 -2.91
C PHE A 53 19.50 10.75 -3.21
N ALA A 54 19.58 9.65 -2.45
CA ALA A 54 18.69 8.50 -2.61
C ALA A 54 17.28 8.77 -2.03
N VAL A 55 17.15 9.67 -1.06
CA VAL A 55 15.86 10.03 -0.41
C VAL A 55 15.17 11.19 -1.14
N VAL A 56 15.94 12.10 -1.74
CA VAL A 56 15.37 13.18 -2.57
C VAL A 56 14.89 12.56 -3.87
N ASP A 57 13.57 12.49 -4.01
CA ASP A 57 12.93 12.02 -5.24
C ASP A 57 13.14 13.05 -6.37
N TRP A 58 14.16 12.82 -7.18
CA TRP A 58 14.48 13.66 -8.35
C TRP A 58 13.47 13.41 -9.49
N GLY A 59 12.46 12.57 -9.28
CA GLY A 59 11.43 12.23 -10.26
C GLY A 59 10.30 13.25 -10.41
N ALA A 60 10.23 14.25 -9.55
CA ALA A 60 9.21 15.30 -9.67
C ALA A 60 9.56 16.25 -10.83
N GLY A 61 9.05 15.93 -12.03
CA GLY A 61 9.09 16.87 -13.15
C GLY A 61 9.80 16.42 -14.43
N VAL A 62 9.96 15.12 -14.67
CA VAL A 62 10.33 14.65 -16.02
C VAL A 62 9.09 14.82 -16.91
N GLU A 63 9.02 15.93 -17.62
CA GLU A 63 8.05 16.13 -18.70
C GLU A 63 8.27 14.99 -19.72
N HIS A 64 7.32 14.07 -19.80
CA HIS A 64 7.39 12.98 -20.76
C HIS A 64 7.09 13.54 -22.14
N GLN A 65 8.13 13.79 -22.94
CA GLN A 65 8.01 14.43 -24.24
C GLN A 65 7.26 13.57 -25.28
N GLU A 66 7.16 12.25 -25.09
CA GLU A 66 6.52 11.34 -26.03
C GLU A 66 5.07 11.03 -25.62
N ARG A 67 4.20 10.93 -26.64
CA ARG A 67 2.84 10.46 -26.46
C ARG A 67 2.82 9.05 -25.86
N HIS A 68 2.09 8.85 -24.76
CA HIS A 68 2.07 7.60 -24.01
C HIS A 68 0.70 7.32 -23.41
N THR A 69 0.49 6.11 -22.95
CA THR A 69 -0.63 5.71 -22.10
C THR A 69 -0.22 5.85 -20.64
N ALA A 70 -0.97 6.65 -19.86
CA ALA A 70 -0.77 6.72 -18.42
C ALA A 70 -1.45 5.53 -17.75
N MET A 71 -0.77 4.86 -16.82
CA MET A 71 -1.33 3.74 -16.06
C MET A 71 -1.36 4.10 -14.58
N VAL A 72 -2.50 3.81 -13.93
CA VAL A 72 -2.69 3.87 -12.49
C VAL A 72 -3.11 2.49 -12.01
N THR A 73 -2.54 2.00 -10.92
CA THR A 73 -2.79 0.65 -10.41
C THR A 73 -3.62 0.68 -9.14
N LEU A 74 -4.74 -0.05 -9.16
CA LEU A 74 -5.55 -0.39 -8.00
C LEU A 74 -5.27 -1.85 -7.62
N GLN A 75 -4.40 -2.08 -6.64
CA GLN A 75 -3.94 -3.39 -6.21
C GLN A 75 -4.31 -3.67 -4.76
N GLY A 76 -4.96 -4.82 -4.49
CA GLY A 76 -5.28 -5.28 -3.14
C GLY A 76 -6.55 -4.67 -2.55
N VAL A 77 -6.69 -4.77 -1.22
CA VAL A 77 -7.87 -4.32 -0.48
C VAL A 77 -7.94 -2.80 -0.43
N ILE A 78 -9.12 -2.25 -0.73
CA ILE A 78 -9.37 -0.79 -0.67
C ILE A 78 -9.65 -0.40 0.78
N GLU A 79 -8.72 0.32 1.41
CA GLU A 79 -8.82 0.74 2.80
C GLU A 79 -8.07 2.04 3.08
N ALA A 80 -8.50 2.81 4.07
CA ALA A 80 -7.98 4.16 4.33
C ALA A 80 -6.48 4.20 4.65
N LYS A 81 -5.91 3.13 5.22
CA LYS A 81 -4.48 3.04 5.60
C LYS A 81 -3.66 2.11 4.69
N GLY A 82 -4.30 1.50 3.69
CA GLY A 82 -3.66 0.57 2.75
C GLY A 82 -2.90 1.25 1.63
N GLU A 83 -2.32 0.43 0.76
CA GLU A 83 -1.72 0.90 -0.49
C GLU A 83 -2.81 1.37 -1.47
N ALA A 84 -3.94 0.67 -1.53
CA ALA A 84 -5.11 1.02 -2.33
C ALA A 84 -6.06 1.94 -1.53
N ASN A 85 -5.62 3.13 -1.16
CA ASN A 85 -6.46 4.15 -0.53
C ASN A 85 -6.86 5.25 -1.53
N ALA A 86 -7.96 5.94 -1.23
CA ALA A 86 -8.50 6.97 -2.13
C ALA A 86 -7.52 8.11 -2.37
N GLU A 87 -6.79 8.57 -1.36
CA GLU A 87 -5.85 9.70 -1.47
C GLU A 87 -4.77 9.43 -2.51
N LYS A 88 -4.10 8.27 -2.43
CA LYS A 88 -3.05 7.88 -3.38
C LYS A 88 -3.60 7.66 -4.79
N LEU A 89 -4.75 6.97 -4.90
CA LEU A 89 -5.37 6.70 -6.20
C LEU A 89 -5.84 7.98 -6.87
N ILE A 90 -6.45 8.90 -6.14
CA ILE A 90 -6.90 10.20 -6.63
C ILE A 90 -5.69 11.03 -7.10
N ALA A 91 -4.64 11.12 -6.31
CA ALA A 91 -3.41 11.83 -6.69
C ALA A 91 -2.79 11.27 -7.97
N ALA A 92 -2.71 9.93 -8.08
CA ALA A 92 -2.21 9.24 -9.27
C ALA A 92 -3.09 9.52 -10.51
N LEU A 93 -4.42 9.44 -10.37
CA LEU A 93 -5.36 9.73 -11.44
C LEU A 93 -5.27 11.19 -11.90
N GLN A 94 -5.20 12.14 -10.96
CA GLN A 94 -5.04 13.55 -11.27
C GLN A 94 -3.75 13.78 -12.07
N GLY A 95 -2.61 13.25 -11.64
CA GLY A 95 -1.35 13.35 -12.38
C GLY A 95 -1.43 12.74 -13.78
N ALA A 96 -2.07 11.57 -13.92
CA ALA A 96 -2.26 10.90 -15.21
C ALA A 96 -3.14 11.71 -16.18
N PHE A 97 -4.19 12.36 -15.67
CA PHE A 97 -5.07 13.20 -16.49
C PHE A 97 -4.48 14.59 -16.82
N GLU A 98 -3.69 15.16 -15.93
CA GLU A 98 -3.05 16.47 -16.11
C GLU A 98 -1.87 16.43 -17.08
N GLU A 99 -1.22 15.27 -17.24
CA GLU A 99 -0.08 15.10 -18.14
C GLU A 99 -0.51 15.31 -19.61
N LYS A 100 0.05 16.31 -20.27
CA LYS A 100 -0.33 16.73 -21.63
C LYS A 100 -0.12 15.64 -22.69
N ASN A 101 0.95 14.88 -22.55
CA ASN A 101 1.34 13.83 -23.50
C ASN A 101 0.69 12.47 -23.21
N SER A 102 -0.13 12.37 -22.16
CA SER A 102 -0.96 11.20 -21.89
C SER A 102 -2.14 11.16 -22.87
N ALA A 103 -2.17 10.14 -23.74
CA ALA A 103 -3.20 9.93 -24.75
C ALA A 103 -4.50 9.33 -24.19
N GLY A 104 -4.41 8.70 -23.03
CA GLY A 104 -5.49 8.06 -22.30
C GLY A 104 -4.97 7.45 -21.04
N VAL A 105 -5.88 7.12 -20.13
CA VAL A 105 -5.55 6.54 -18.82
C VAL A 105 -6.03 5.11 -18.76
N ILE A 106 -5.17 4.20 -18.29
CA ILE A 106 -5.54 2.83 -17.90
C ILE A 106 -5.56 2.75 -16.39
N LEU A 107 -6.70 2.39 -15.83
CA LEU A 107 -6.81 1.95 -14.45
C LEU A 107 -6.68 0.43 -14.42
N ARG A 108 -5.49 -0.07 -14.07
CA ARG A 108 -5.21 -1.49 -13.88
C ARG A 108 -5.75 -1.95 -12.55
N ILE A 109 -6.61 -2.97 -12.53
CA ILE A 109 -7.34 -3.41 -11.34
C ILE A 109 -7.03 -4.87 -11.02
N ASN A 110 -6.58 -5.12 -9.79
CA ASN A 110 -6.53 -6.44 -9.17
C ASN A 110 -6.92 -6.30 -7.68
N SER A 111 -8.24 -6.25 -7.41
CA SER A 111 -8.76 -5.88 -6.09
C SER A 111 -10.01 -6.68 -5.72
N PRO A 112 -10.08 -7.24 -4.49
CA PRO A 112 -11.29 -7.84 -3.94
C PRO A 112 -12.34 -6.80 -3.50
N GLY A 113 -12.01 -5.51 -3.57
CA GLY A 113 -12.83 -4.42 -3.01
C GLY A 113 -12.37 -3.98 -1.63
N GLY A 114 -13.31 -3.55 -0.81
CA GLY A 114 -13.04 -3.05 0.54
C GLY A 114 -13.99 -1.91 0.93
N SER A 115 -13.47 -0.84 1.51
CA SER A 115 -14.26 0.27 2.02
C SER A 115 -15.12 0.95 0.94
N PRO A 116 -16.46 0.97 1.11
CA PRO A 116 -17.34 1.66 0.16
C PRO A 116 -17.08 3.17 0.10
N VAL A 117 -16.65 3.78 1.21
CA VAL A 117 -16.31 5.21 1.26
C VAL A 117 -15.09 5.51 0.37
N GLN A 118 -14.02 4.72 0.51
CA GLN A 118 -12.81 4.90 -0.30
C GLN A 118 -13.11 4.65 -1.79
N ALA A 119 -13.87 3.60 -2.10
CA ALA A 119 -14.26 3.29 -3.47
C ALA A 119 -15.15 4.41 -4.08
N GLY A 120 -16.08 4.96 -3.28
CA GLY A 120 -16.92 6.08 -3.67
C GLY A 120 -16.11 7.33 -4.01
N MET A 121 -15.17 7.72 -3.16
CA MET A 121 -14.29 8.89 -3.40
C MET A 121 -13.52 8.74 -4.72
N VAL A 122 -12.99 7.56 -5.02
CA VAL A 122 -12.27 7.30 -6.28
C VAL A 122 -13.23 7.33 -7.48
N ASN A 123 -14.42 6.73 -7.38
CA ASN A 123 -15.43 6.75 -8.44
C ASN A 123 -15.85 8.19 -8.79
N ASP A 124 -16.14 9.00 -7.77
CA ASP A 124 -16.56 10.41 -7.95
C ASP A 124 -15.45 11.22 -8.62
N GLU A 125 -14.18 11.00 -8.20
CA GLU A 125 -13.06 11.70 -8.82
C GLU A 125 -12.84 11.27 -10.27
N ILE A 126 -12.96 9.98 -10.60
CA ILE A 126 -12.89 9.52 -12.00
C ILE A 126 -13.96 10.22 -12.83
N ARG A 127 -15.21 10.29 -12.36
CA ARG A 127 -16.29 10.99 -13.06
C ARG A 127 -15.98 12.48 -13.27
N ARG A 128 -15.45 13.15 -12.24
CA ARG A 128 -15.03 14.55 -12.31
C ARG A 128 -13.92 14.75 -13.35
N LEU A 129 -12.90 13.90 -13.34
CA LEU A 129 -11.77 13.97 -14.27
C LEU A 129 -12.21 13.72 -15.72
N ARG A 130 -13.05 12.72 -15.96
CA ARG A 130 -13.62 12.46 -17.29
C ARG A 130 -14.45 13.64 -17.82
N THR A 131 -15.15 14.34 -16.94
CA THR A 131 -15.89 15.57 -17.32
C THR A 131 -14.93 16.71 -17.62
N LYS A 132 -13.83 16.85 -16.85
CA LYS A 132 -12.83 17.91 -17.04
C LYS A 132 -11.95 17.69 -18.28
N TYR A 133 -11.70 16.44 -18.64
CA TYR A 133 -10.81 16.04 -19.75
C TYR A 133 -11.52 15.08 -20.72
N PRO A 134 -12.55 15.53 -21.47
CA PRO A 134 -13.41 14.66 -22.28
C PRO A 134 -12.66 13.96 -23.43
N GLU A 135 -11.57 14.56 -23.93
CA GLU A 135 -10.73 13.93 -24.97
C GLU A 135 -9.81 12.81 -24.43
N LYS A 136 -9.67 12.67 -23.10
CA LYS A 136 -8.77 11.70 -22.50
C LYS A 136 -9.57 10.56 -21.90
N PRO A 137 -9.71 9.42 -22.60
CA PRO A 137 -10.50 8.30 -22.11
C PRO A 137 -9.80 7.63 -20.92
N LEU A 138 -10.61 7.08 -19.99
CA LEU A 138 -10.16 6.19 -18.92
C LEU A 138 -10.74 4.80 -19.15
N TYR A 139 -9.86 3.81 -19.27
CA TYR A 139 -10.23 2.41 -19.41
C TYR A 139 -9.80 1.60 -18.18
N ALA A 140 -10.74 0.87 -17.57
CA ALA A 140 -10.40 -0.11 -16.55
C ALA A 140 -9.92 -1.41 -17.24
N VAL A 141 -8.78 -1.91 -16.81
CA VAL A 141 -8.24 -3.20 -17.26
C VAL A 141 -8.09 -4.12 -16.05
N VAL A 142 -8.89 -5.16 -16.03
CA VAL A 142 -8.95 -6.13 -14.94
C VAL A 142 -7.90 -7.22 -15.17
N GLU A 143 -7.08 -7.45 -14.16
CA GLU A 143 -6.18 -8.60 -14.11
C GLU A 143 -6.95 -9.85 -13.60
N ASP A 144 -6.60 -10.36 -12.41
CA ASP A 144 -7.26 -11.56 -11.87
C ASP A 144 -8.63 -11.26 -11.29
N LEU A 145 -8.78 -10.12 -10.58
CA LEU A 145 -9.93 -9.84 -9.73
C LEU A 145 -10.36 -8.37 -9.75
N CYS A 146 -11.65 -8.15 -9.97
CA CYS A 146 -12.29 -6.84 -9.83
C CYS A 146 -13.66 -7.02 -9.16
N ALA A 147 -13.65 -7.11 -7.83
CA ALA A 147 -14.84 -7.46 -7.07
C ALA A 147 -15.24 -6.35 -6.09
N SER A 148 -16.53 -6.28 -5.75
CA SER A 148 -17.08 -5.37 -4.73
C SER A 148 -16.65 -3.92 -4.96
N GLY A 149 -16.01 -3.26 -3.98
CA GLY A 149 -15.48 -1.90 -4.11
C GLY A 149 -14.54 -1.70 -5.31
N GLY A 150 -13.83 -2.75 -5.76
CA GLY A 150 -13.03 -2.71 -6.99
C GLY A 150 -13.89 -2.51 -8.23
N TYR A 151 -15.02 -3.21 -8.31
CA TYR A 151 -15.98 -3.03 -9.39
C TYR A 151 -16.75 -1.70 -9.29
N TYR A 152 -17.00 -1.23 -8.06
CA TYR A 152 -17.56 0.11 -7.83
C TYR A 152 -16.69 1.20 -8.48
N VAL A 153 -15.38 1.10 -8.32
CA VAL A 153 -14.42 2.01 -8.97
C VAL A 153 -14.41 1.80 -10.49
N ALA A 154 -14.34 0.55 -10.96
CA ALA A 154 -14.30 0.22 -12.39
C ALA A 154 -15.51 0.74 -13.15
N ALA A 155 -16.70 0.76 -12.52
CA ALA A 155 -17.95 1.23 -13.12
C ALA A 155 -17.91 2.72 -13.54
N ALA A 156 -16.95 3.51 -13.04
CA ALA A 156 -16.74 4.89 -13.46
C ALA A 156 -15.95 5.04 -14.76
N ALA A 157 -15.34 3.98 -15.29
CA ALA A 157 -14.55 4.00 -16.51
C ALA A 157 -15.41 4.13 -17.77
N ASP A 158 -14.80 4.57 -18.88
CA ASP A 158 -15.46 4.61 -20.20
C ASP A 158 -15.75 3.20 -20.71
N LYS A 159 -14.75 2.31 -20.58
CA LYS A 159 -14.87 0.87 -20.85
C LYS A 159 -14.10 0.04 -19.83
N ILE A 160 -14.54 -1.19 -19.66
CA ILE A 160 -13.93 -2.18 -18.79
C ILE A 160 -13.47 -3.37 -19.65
N TYR A 161 -12.16 -3.62 -19.63
CA TYR A 161 -11.53 -4.76 -20.30
C TYR A 161 -11.14 -5.81 -19.27
N VAL A 162 -11.33 -7.08 -19.64
CA VAL A 162 -11.06 -8.22 -18.75
C VAL A 162 -10.27 -9.31 -19.47
N ASN A 163 -9.63 -10.20 -18.72
CA ASN A 163 -9.20 -11.50 -19.25
C ASN A 163 -10.36 -12.49 -19.15
N LYS A 164 -10.38 -13.54 -19.97
CA LYS A 164 -11.41 -14.60 -19.93
C LYS A 164 -11.54 -15.25 -18.56
N GLY A 165 -10.41 -15.40 -17.85
CA GLY A 165 -10.34 -15.97 -16.51
C GLY A 165 -10.47 -14.97 -15.35
N SER A 166 -10.56 -13.67 -15.62
CA SER A 166 -10.77 -12.66 -14.57
C SER A 166 -12.07 -12.95 -13.81
N ILE A 167 -12.08 -12.59 -12.53
CA ILE A 167 -13.28 -12.67 -11.68
C ILE A 167 -13.81 -11.25 -11.46
N VAL A 168 -15.10 -11.04 -11.80
CA VAL A 168 -15.73 -9.70 -11.78
C VAL A 168 -17.07 -9.78 -11.05
N GLY A 169 -17.47 -8.68 -10.40
CA GLY A 169 -18.80 -8.58 -9.78
C GLY A 169 -18.74 -8.42 -8.26
N SER A 170 -19.32 -9.36 -7.52
CA SER A 170 -19.53 -9.20 -6.06
C SER A 170 -20.21 -7.87 -5.74
N ILE A 171 -21.27 -7.55 -6.51
CA ILE A 171 -22.05 -6.32 -6.33
C ILE A 171 -22.99 -6.54 -5.16
N GLY A 172 -22.44 -6.37 -3.98
CA GLY A 172 -23.13 -6.60 -2.71
C GLY A 172 -22.38 -5.96 -1.57
N VAL A 173 -23.00 -5.96 -0.39
CA VAL A 173 -22.44 -5.40 0.85
C VAL A 173 -22.64 -6.42 1.95
N LEU A 174 -21.61 -6.60 2.78
CA LEU A 174 -21.71 -7.48 3.94
C LEU A 174 -21.25 -6.76 5.21
N MET A 175 -21.79 -7.20 6.32
CA MET A 175 -21.31 -6.88 7.67
C MET A 175 -21.26 -8.21 8.42
N ASP A 176 -20.07 -8.65 8.80
CA ASP A 176 -19.86 -9.88 9.52
C ASP A 176 -19.29 -9.64 10.92
N GLY A 177 -19.46 -10.63 11.79
CA GLY A 177 -18.94 -10.58 13.15
C GLY A 177 -19.18 -11.92 13.85
N PHE A 178 -18.48 -12.10 14.97
CA PHE A 178 -18.60 -13.30 15.80
C PHE A 178 -19.35 -12.99 17.09
N GLY A 179 -20.15 -13.95 17.58
CA GLY A 179 -20.79 -13.92 18.88
C GLY A 179 -20.08 -14.83 19.88
N PHE A 180 -19.71 -14.33 21.04
CA PHE A 180 -18.97 -15.08 22.05
C PHE A 180 -19.80 -15.46 23.29
N THR A 181 -21.09 -15.14 23.36
CA THR A 181 -21.95 -15.38 24.51
C THR A 181 -21.94 -16.84 24.95
N GLY A 182 -22.10 -17.79 24.02
CA GLY A 182 -22.10 -19.22 24.35
C GLY A 182 -20.74 -19.77 24.84
N VAL A 183 -19.62 -19.15 24.46
CA VAL A 183 -18.31 -19.50 25.02
C VAL A 183 -18.17 -18.93 26.42
N MET A 184 -18.60 -17.70 26.65
CA MET A 184 -18.55 -17.02 27.95
C MET A 184 -19.37 -17.81 28.98
N ASP A 185 -20.57 -18.26 28.64
CA ASP A 185 -21.41 -19.09 29.50
C ASP A 185 -20.71 -20.39 29.93
N LYS A 186 -20.03 -21.06 28.99
CA LYS A 186 -19.32 -22.32 29.27
C LYS A 186 -18.11 -22.15 30.21
N VAL A 187 -17.46 -20.99 30.18
CA VAL A 187 -16.28 -20.71 31.02
C VAL A 187 -16.61 -19.88 32.25
N GLY A 188 -17.91 -19.59 32.48
CA GLY A 188 -18.35 -18.84 33.65
C GLY A 188 -18.00 -17.35 33.63
N VAL A 189 -17.88 -16.73 32.45
CA VAL A 189 -17.60 -15.30 32.29
C VAL A 189 -18.88 -14.54 32.04
N GLU A 190 -19.15 -13.52 32.85
CA GLU A 190 -20.32 -12.65 32.76
C GLU A 190 -19.96 -11.30 32.11
N ARG A 191 -20.73 -10.88 31.11
CA ARG A 191 -20.64 -9.54 30.51
C ARG A 191 -21.46 -8.52 31.34
N ARG A 192 -20.80 -7.50 31.87
CA ARG A 192 -21.42 -6.41 32.64
C ARG A 192 -21.34 -5.10 31.87
N LEU A 193 -22.17 -4.97 30.82
CA LEU A 193 -22.19 -3.80 29.94
C LEU A 193 -23.15 -2.73 30.55
N LEU A 194 -22.63 -1.54 30.81
CA LEU A 194 -23.39 -0.35 31.16
C LEU A 194 -23.25 0.69 30.06
N THR A 195 -24.37 1.23 29.57
CA THR A 195 -24.34 2.22 28.48
C THR A 195 -25.22 3.43 28.83
N ALA A 196 -24.77 4.60 28.42
CA ALA A 196 -25.61 5.77 28.25
C ALA A 196 -25.93 5.92 26.75
N GLY A 197 -27.20 5.84 26.41
CA GLY A 197 -27.70 5.69 25.04
C GLY A 197 -28.12 4.24 24.77
N GLU A 198 -29.41 4.06 24.52
CA GLU A 198 -30.08 2.75 24.39
C GLU A 198 -29.41 1.78 23.41
N ASN A 199 -28.86 2.29 22.32
CA ASN A 199 -28.27 1.49 21.27
C ASN A 199 -26.71 1.53 21.24
N LYS A 200 -26.08 2.02 22.34
CA LYS A 200 -24.61 2.14 22.34
C LYS A 200 -23.87 0.80 22.30
N GLY A 201 -24.54 -0.29 22.73
CA GLY A 201 -24.06 -1.67 22.57
C GLY A 201 -24.49 -2.31 21.23
N PHE A 202 -24.60 -1.51 20.16
CA PHE A 202 -24.99 -2.00 18.83
C PHE A 202 -24.04 -3.10 18.35
N LEU A 203 -24.59 -4.30 18.09
CA LEU A 203 -23.87 -5.49 17.65
C LEU A 203 -22.66 -5.89 18.51
N ASP A 204 -22.73 -5.63 19.84
CA ASP A 204 -21.71 -6.08 20.78
C ASP A 204 -21.56 -7.63 20.70
N PRO A 205 -20.36 -8.17 20.38
CA PRO A 205 -20.14 -9.60 20.20
C PRO A 205 -20.25 -10.41 21.49
N PHE A 206 -20.21 -9.74 22.65
CA PHE A 206 -20.28 -10.36 23.98
C PHE A 206 -21.67 -10.27 24.62
N SER A 207 -22.66 -9.77 23.88
CA SER A 207 -24.06 -9.70 24.30
C SER A 207 -24.96 -10.45 23.30
N PRO A 208 -26.10 -10.96 23.75
CA PRO A 208 -27.09 -11.53 22.84
C PRO A 208 -27.54 -10.51 21.78
N PRO A 209 -27.60 -10.88 20.49
CA PRO A 209 -27.95 -9.93 19.43
C PRO A 209 -29.42 -9.52 19.52
N ALA A 210 -29.69 -8.24 19.72
CA ALA A 210 -31.03 -7.69 19.75
C ALA A 210 -31.65 -7.64 18.34
N ALA A 211 -32.93 -8.04 18.20
CA ALA A 211 -33.65 -8.02 16.93
C ALA A 211 -33.67 -6.64 16.27
N LYS A 212 -33.86 -5.56 17.07
CA LYS A 212 -33.81 -4.17 16.58
C LYS A 212 -32.44 -3.77 16.01
N HIS A 213 -31.34 -4.29 16.58
CA HIS A 213 -29.98 -4.03 16.06
C HIS A 213 -29.76 -4.73 14.72
N LYS A 214 -30.23 -5.98 14.57
CA LYS A 214 -30.19 -6.70 13.31
C LYS A 214 -30.97 -5.98 12.21
N ALA A 215 -32.20 -5.54 12.54
CA ALA A 215 -33.05 -4.80 11.60
C ALA A 215 -32.37 -3.48 11.16
N HIS A 216 -31.78 -2.74 12.10
CA HIS A 216 -31.07 -1.50 11.76
C HIS A 216 -29.81 -1.76 10.93
N ALA A 217 -29.03 -2.81 11.25
CA ALA A 217 -27.87 -3.21 10.44
C ALA A 217 -28.30 -3.56 8.99
N GLN A 218 -29.39 -4.28 8.83
CA GLN A 218 -29.92 -4.60 7.51
C GLN A 218 -30.29 -3.35 6.72
N LEU A 219 -30.94 -2.36 7.34
CA LEU A 219 -31.25 -1.07 6.68
C LEU A 219 -30.00 -0.36 6.19
N LEU A 220 -28.91 -0.37 6.99
CA LEU A 220 -27.62 0.23 6.55
C LEU A 220 -27.02 -0.52 5.35
N LEU A 221 -27.07 -1.86 5.38
CA LEU A 221 -26.59 -2.68 4.27
C LEU A 221 -27.41 -2.44 3.00
N ASP A 222 -28.75 -2.39 3.11
CA ASP A 222 -29.65 -2.14 1.98
C ASP A 222 -29.42 -0.75 1.36
N ASP A 223 -29.11 0.25 2.17
CA ASP A 223 -28.81 1.59 1.71
C ASP A 223 -27.51 1.65 0.93
N ILE A 224 -26.43 1.09 1.46
CA ILE A 224 -25.12 1.04 0.78
C ILE A 224 -25.23 0.19 -0.49
N HIS A 225 -25.99 -0.91 -0.46
CA HIS A 225 -26.19 -1.77 -1.62
C HIS A 225 -26.95 -1.04 -2.74
N ARG A 226 -28.00 -0.29 -2.43
CA ARG A 226 -28.69 0.55 -3.41
C ARG A 226 -27.76 1.56 -4.07
N GLN A 227 -26.93 2.26 -3.28
CA GLN A 227 -25.94 3.18 -3.83
C GLN A 227 -24.99 2.48 -4.81
N PHE A 228 -24.55 1.25 -4.47
CA PHE A 228 -23.70 0.46 -5.36
C PHE A 228 -24.43 0.09 -6.67
N ILE A 229 -25.67 -0.38 -6.57
CA ILE A 229 -26.50 -0.71 -7.75
C ILE A 229 -26.64 0.51 -8.66
N ASP A 230 -26.95 1.68 -8.09
CA ASP A 230 -27.14 2.94 -8.83
C ASP A 230 -25.84 3.37 -9.56
N VAL A 231 -24.68 3.22 -8.90
CA VAL A 231 -23.37 3.49 -9.52
C VAL A 231 -23.12 2.56 -10.72
N VAL A 232 -23.41 1.27 -10.57
CA VAL A 232 -23.23 0.30 -11.64
C VAL A 232 -24.19 0.59 -12.79
N LYS A 233 -25.46 0.81 -12.51
CA LYS A 233 -26.46 1.16 -13.53
C LYS A 233 -26.09 2.44 -14.28
N THR A 234 -25.64 3.45 -13.56
CA THR A 234 -25.19 4.71 -14.16
C THR A 234 -23.94 4.51 -15.02
N GLY A 235 -22.98 3.76 -14.55
CA GLY A 235 -21.70 3.55 -15.25
C GLY A 235 -21.83 2.63 -16.46
N ARG A 236 -22.66 1.58 -16.37
CA ARG A 236 -22.85 0.63 -17.46
C ARG A 236 -23.93 1.07 -18.45
N GLY A 237 -24.94 1.78 -17.98
CA GLY A 237 -26.04 2.26 -18.82
C GLY A 237 -26.69 1.10 -19.63
N ASN A 238 -26.95 1.35 -20.90
CA ASN A 238 -27.61 0.38 -21.81
C ASN A 238 -26.75 -0.87 -22.12
N ARG A 239 -25.50 -0.91 -21.71
CA ARG A 239 -24.61 -2.08 -21.87
C ARG A 239 -24.98 -3.20 -20.89
N LEU A 240 -25.54 -2.86 -19.72
CA LEU A 240 -25.89 -3.80 -18.69
C LEU A 240 -27.11 -4.63 -19.09
N LYS A 241 -26.96 -5.94 -19.02
CA LYS A 241 -28.04 -6.95 -19.20
C LYS A 241 -28.36 -7.52 -17.83
N GLU A 242 -29.28 -6.87 -17.13
CA GLU A 242 -29.65 -7.25 -15.76
C GLU A 242 -30.32 -8.63 -15.74
N THR A 243 -29.87 -9.42 -14.78
CA THR A 243 -30.51 -10.70 -14.38
C THR A 243 -30.89 -10.63 -12.90
N PRO A 244 -31.73 -11.49 -12.36
CA PRO A 244 -32.04 -11.51 -10.93
C PRO A 244 -30.81 -11.61 -10.03
N ASP A 245 -29.73 -12.21 -10.52
CA ASP A 245 -28.49 -12.45 -9.77
C ASP A 245 -27.43 -11.37 -9.95
N THR A 246 -27.61 -10.44 -10.90
CA THR A 246 -26.58 -9.40 -11.21
C THR A 246 -26.14 -8.61 -9.97
N PHE A 247 -27.09 -8.31 -9.08
CA PHE A 247 -26.87 -7.53 -7.88
C PHE A 247 -26.98 -8.36 -6.58
N SER A 248 -26.85 -9.68 -6.68
CA SER A 248 -26.98 -10.59 -5.53
C SER A 248 -25.69 -10.76 -4.71
N GLY A 249 -24.59 -10.12 -5.13
CA GLY A 249 -23.27 -10.33 -4.55
C GLY A 249 -22.47 -11.48 -5.16
N LEU A 250 -22.99 -12.14 -6.20
CA LEU A 250 -22.27 -13.18 -6.93
C LEU A 250 -21.13 -12.61 -7.78
N MET A 251 -20.20 -13.48 -8.15
CA MET A 251 -19.06 -13.18 -9.01
C MET A 251 -19.16 -13.97 -10.31
N TRP A 252 -18.60 -13.42 -11.38
CA TRP A 252 -18.69 -13.90 -12.74
C TRP A 252 -17.30 -14.02 -13.34
N THR A 253 -17.10 -15.00 -14.22
CA THR A 253 -15.88 -15.04 -15.03
C THR A 253 -15.84 -13.86 -16.00
N GLY A 254 -14.65 -13.52 -16.53
CA GLY A 254 -14.52 -12.46 -17.54
C GLY A 254 -15.43 -12.71 -18.74
N VAL A 255 -15.60 -13.97 -19.18
CA VAL A 255 -16.52 -14.32 -20.28
C VAL A 255 -17.96 -13.96 -19.92
N GLN A 256 -18.45 -14.41 -18.78
CA GLN A 256 -19.79 -14.08 -18.31
C GLN A 256 -20.00 -12.60 -18.08
N SER A 257 -18.96 -11.89 -17.57
CA SER A 257 -19.05 -10.46 -17.32
C SER A 257 -19.23 -9.63 -18.62
N VAL A 258 -18.61 -10.07 -19.72
CA VAL A 258 -18.83 -9.45 -21.04
C VAL A 258 -20.23 -9.75 -21.55
N GLU A 259 -20.71 -11.01 -21.43
CA GLU A 259 -22.05 -11.42 -21.84
C GLU A 259 -23.14 -10.63 -21.09
N MET A 260 -22.93 -10.38 -19.79
CA MET A 260 -23.84 -9.62 -18.92
C MET A 260 -23.70 -8.10 -19.07
N GLY A 261 -22.71 -7.62 -19.82
CA GLY A 261 -22.43 -6.19 -19.95
C GLY A 261 -21.80 -5.56 -18.70
N LEU A 262 -21.29 -6.36 -17.77
CA LEU A 262 -20.46 -5.90 -16.64
C LEU A 262 -19.06 -5.50 -17.11
N ALA A 263 -18.56 -6.10 -18.19
CA ALA A 263 -17.37 -5.69 -18.92
C ALA A 263 -17.71 -5.41 -20.38
N ASP A 264 -16.81 -4.75 -21.11
CA ASP A 264 -17.07 -4.35 -22.49
C ASP A 264 -16.42 -5.29 -23.51
N ASP A 265 -15.18 -5.76 -23.20
CA ASP A 265 -14.43 -6.61 -24.13
C ASP A 265 -13.24 -7.29 -23.40
N PHE A 266 -12.54 -8.15 -24.12
CA PHE A 266 -11.30 -8.75 -23.65
C PHE A 266 -10.10 -7.89 -23.98
N GLY A 267 -9.15 -7.75 -23.02
CA GLY A 267 -7.93 -7.00 -23.25
C GLY A 267 -6.98 -7.04 -22.06
N SER A 268 -5.71 -6.79 -22.34
CA SER A 268 -4.63 -6.55 -21.39
C SER A 268 -4.22 -5.08 -21.43
N VAL A 269 -3.41 -4.64 -20.44
CA VAL A 269 -2.83 -3.29 -20.44
C VAL A 269 -2.16 -2.99 -21.78
N ASP A 270 -1.31 -3.90 -22.27
CA ASP A 270 -0.55 -3.71 -23.51
C ASP A 270 -1.48 -3.64 -24.75
N SER A 271 -2.47 -4.55 -24.83
CA SER A 271 -3.40 -4.54 -25.97
C SER A 271 -4.28 -3.29 -25.98
N VAL A 272 -4.78 -2.83 -24.82
CA VAL A 272 -5.59 -1.63 -24.73
C VAL A 272 -4.75 -0.38 -25.04
N ALA A 273 -3.51 -0.30 -24.56
CA ALA A 273 -2.61 0.81 -24.86
C ALA A 273 -2.30 0.88 -26.37
N ARG A 274 -1.94 -0.27 -26.98
CA ARG A 274 -1.57 -0.36 -28.40
C ARG A 274 -2.77 -0.20 -29.33
N ASP A 275 -3.84 -0.96 -29.10
CA ASP A 275 -4.91 -1.14 -30.08
C ASP A 275 -6.10 -0.18 -29.85
N VAL A 276 -6.32 0.29 -28.63
CA VAL A 276 -7.46 1.16 -28.28
C VAL A 276 -7.02 2.62 -28.09
N ILE A 277 -6.04 2.89 -27.22
CA ILE A 277 -5.53 4.24 -26.96
C ILE A 277 -4.61 4.71 -28.09
N LYS A 278 -3.99 3.78 -28.82
CA LYS A 278 -3.00 4.05 -29.89
C LYS A 278 -1.76 4.79 -29.39
N ALA A 279 -1.33 4.44 -28.18
CA ALA A 279 -0.10 4.89 -27.55
C ALA A 279 0.51 3.72 -26.76
N GLU A 280 1.36 2.94 -27.43
CA GLU A 280 1.88 1.66 -26.94
C GLU A 280 2.78 1.82 -25.70
N LYS A 281 3.51 2.94 -25.60
CA LYS A 281 4.34 3.22 -24.44
C LYS A 281 3.45 3.44 -23.21
N VAL A 282 3.63 2.61 -22.19
CA VAL A 282 2.88 2.69 -20.92
C VAL A 282 3.78 3.26 -19.83
N LEU A 283 3.31 4.30 -19.14
CA LEU A 283 4.01 4.92 -18.02
C LEU A 283 3.16 4.82 -16.74
N ASP A 284 3.78 4.33 -15.67
CA ASP A 284 3.13 4.11 -14.37
C ASP A 284 3.13 5.38 -13.52
N TYR A 285 1.94 5.93 -13.29
CA TYR A 285 1.66 7.11 -12.46
C TYR A 285 1.27 6.76 -11.02
N SER A 286 1.25 5.47 -10.66
CA SER A 286 0.87 5.02 -9.32
C SER A 286 1.79 5.64 -8.27
N VAL A 287 1.22 6.20 -7.22
CA VAL A 287 1.99 6.74 -6.08
C VAL A 287 2.64 5.58 -5.34
N LYS A 288 3.95 5.50 -5.40
CA LYS A 288 4.74 4.49 -4.67
C LYS A 288 5.12 5.04 -3.31
N ASP A 289 4.97 4.22 -2.26
CA ASP A 289 5.51 4.59 -0.95
C ASP A 289 7.00 4.94 -1.07
N ASN A 290 7.41 6.02 -0.43
CA ASN A 290 8.79 6.45 -0.41
C ASN A 290 9.69 5.34 0.16
N ILE A 291 10.91 5.17 -0.38
CA ILE A 291 11.86 4.12 0.06
C ILE A 291 12.06 4.17 1.58
N ALA A 292 12.09 5.39 2.16
CA ALA A 292 12.19 5.61 3.60
C ALA A 292 10.97 5.05 4.37
N GLU A 293 9.76 5.22 3.84
CA GLU A 293 8.54 4.67 4.45
C GLU A 293 8.48 3.14 4.36
N ARG A 294 8.90 2.59 3.21
CA ARG A 294 9.01 1.12 3.05
C ARG A 294 10.02 0.54 4.03
N PHE A 295 11.14 1.22 4.24
CA PHE A 295 12.17 0.81 5.18
C PHE A 295 11.68 0.93 6.62
N ALA A 296 11.00 2.03 6.98
CA ALA A 296 10.38 2.23 8.29
C ALA A 296 9.29 1.19 8.59
N LYS A 297 8.43 0.88 7.62
CA LYS A 297 7.41 -0.19 7.75
C LYS A 297 8.05 -1.57 7.96
N ARG A 298 9.14 -1.89 7.24
CA ARG A 298 9.87 -3.16 7.40
C ARG A 298 10.62 -3.26 8.73
N LEU A 299 11.25 -2.18 9.17
CA LEU A 299 11.93 -2.14 10.48
C LEU A 299 10.91 -2.18 11.63
N GLY A 300 9.79 -1.48 11.53
CA GLY A 300 8.71 -1.52 12.51
C GLY A 300 8.10 -2.92 12.64
N ALA A 301 7.80 -3.59 11.53
CA ALA A 301 7.31 -4.97 11.54
C ALA A 301 8.36 -5.97 12.10
N GLY A 302 9.64 -5.79 11.77
CA GLY A 302 10.74 -6.60 12.29
C GLY A 302 10.96 -6.40 13.79
N ALA A 303 10.86 -5.17 14.28
CA ALA A 303 11.00 -4.85 15.70
C ALA A 303 9.85 -5.42 16.55
N VAL A 304 8.61 -5.36 16.04
CA VAL A 304 7.44 -5.94 16.72
C VAL A 304 7.53 -7.47 16.76
N ASN A 305 7.91 -8.11 15.66
CA ASN A 305 8.08 -9.57 15.62
C ASN A 305 9.28 -10.03 16.47
N GLY A 306 10.38 -9.30 16.48
CA GLY A 306 11.55 -9.60 17.31
C GLY A 306 11.26 -9.43 18.81
N PHE A 307 10.51 -8.40 19.19
CA PHE A 307 10.06 -8.18 20.56
C PHE A 307 9.11 -9.29 21.03
N TRP A 308 8.14 -9.70 20.19
CA TRP A 308 7.17 -10.75 20.52
C TRP A 308 7.82 -12.13 20.65
N ASN A 309 8.75 -12.47 19.77
CA ASN A 309 9.51 -13.73 19.84
C ASN A 309 10.44 -13.76 21.07
N GLY A 310 11.15 -12.67 21.36
CA GLY A 310 11.99 -12.58 22.56
C GLY A 310 11.19 -12.62 23.86
N PHE A 311 9.99 -12.03 23.89
CA PHE A 311 9.09 -12.07 25.04
C PHE A 311 8.51 -13.48 25.27
N SER A 312 8.15 -14.20 24.19
CA SER A 312 7.63 -15.57 24.26
C SER A 312 8.70 -16.57 24.73
N GLU A 313 9.95 -16.44 24.28
CA GLU A 313 11.08 -17.27 24.74
C GLU A 313 11.41 -17.01 26.20
N THR A 314 11.35 -15.78 26.66
CA THR A 314 11.63 -15.43 28.08
C THR A 314 10.54 -15.96 29.01
N MET A 315 9.28 -15.96 28.56
CA MET A 315 8.15 -16.49 29.36
C MET A 315 8.09 -18.02 29.37
N MET A 316 8.48 -18.71 28.28
CA MET A 316 8.55 -20.19 28.26
C MET A 316 9.82 -20.76 28.91
N GLY A 317 10.92 -20.02 28.88
CA GLY A 317 12.19 -20.45 29.49
C GLY A 317 12.23 -20.46 31.02
N SER A 318 11.27 -19.81 31.69
CA SER A 318 11.24 -19.72 33.17
C SER A 318 10.47 -20.86 33.87
N ARG A 319 9.96 -21.87 33.14
CA ARG A 319 9.20 -22.99 33.73
C ARG A 319 9.93 -24.32 33.79
N LEU A 320 11.24 -24.37 33.53
CA LEU A 320 12.07 -25.58 33.67
C LEU A 320 13.35 -25.23 34.42
N ARG A 321 13.22 -24.95 35.72
CA ARG A 321 14.28 -25.19 36.75
C ARG A 321 13.64 -25.37 38.11
#